data_0e74522304423ffead1af3a9311b8742
#
_entry.id   0e74522304423ffead1af3a9311b8742
#
_cell.length_a   1.000
_cell.length_b   1.000
_cell.length_c   1.000
_cell.angle_alpha   90.00
_cell.angle_beta   90.00
_cell.angle_gamma   90.00
#
_symmetry.space_group_name_H-M   'P 1'
#
loop_
_entity.id
_entity.type
_entity.pdbx_description
1 polymer ?
#
loop_
_entity_poly.entity_id
_entity_poly.type
_entity_poly.pdbx_seq_one_letter_code
_entity_poly.pdbx_strand_id
1 'polypeptide(L)'
;MPFRTEHVGSLLRPAALREARRDFAAGAIDAETLRAAEDDAVLAALRAQDAIGIDVVTDGEFRRADFRAGLAAAVTGLREEVFDSAWRSGDSEVTVKSRVWRVEGPVTQTAPIAADEAAFLASNASVPFKVTLPSPGYVAERFFDPGTYAPYASVAELAETFVRILGDEIAALVELGVPYVQLDNPGYATFLDGRARTRLSAKGRDPDRAFREMLAADRALLESVPREHGTTYALHVCRGNNASSWQHEGDYDPVAEELFGSLPVDRLLLEYDDERSGGFECLRFVPAGTVAVLGLISTKVATVESPTALLRRLGQASAYIDADRLALSPQCGFATHADGANAVATDAQYAKLAVAVETAHRFFDGR
;
A
#
# COMPACT_ATOMS: atom_id res chain seq x y z
N MET A 1 2.18 13.07 19.67
CA MET A 1 2.95 13.82 18.65
C MET A 1 2.50 13.33 17.29
N PRO A 2 2.55 14.12 16.23
CA PRO A 2 2.21 13.62 14.90
C PRO A 2 3.25 12.57 14.47
N PHE A 3 2.80 11.50 13.82
CA PHE A 3 3.70 10.50 13.24
C PHE A 3 4.57 11.15 12.16
N ARG A 4 5.90 11.11 12.30
CA ARG A 4 6.87 11.70 11.37
C ARG A 4 7.52 10.64 10.47
N THR A 5 7.51 9.38 10.94
CA THR A 5 8.08 8.25 10.21
C THR A 5 7.14 7.05 10.22
N GLU A 6 7.03 6.43 9.08
CA GLU A 6 6.27 5.19 8.90
C GLU A 6 6.83 4.43 7.68
N HIS A 7 6.38 3.20 7.48
CA HIS A 7 6.57 2.49 6.21
C HIS A 7 5.23 2.02 5.66
N VAL A 8 5.18 1.62 4.39
CA VAL A 8 3.91 1.34 3.70
C VAL A 8 3.17 0.13 4.27
N GLY A 9 3.88 -0.95 4.59
CA GLY A 9 3.23 -2.15 5.16
C GLY A 9 4.14 -3.36 5.10
N SER A 10 4.37 -3.90 3.90
CA SER A 10 5.07 -5.16 3.74
C SER A 10 6.58 -5.07 3.99
N LEU A 11 7.11 -6.05 4.71
CA LEU A 11 8.53 -6.28 4.96
C LEU A 11 9.00 -7.57 4.27
N LEU A 12 10.30 -7.67 4.03
CA LEU A 12 10.93 -8.87 3.48
C LEU A 12 10.76 -10.05 4.43
N ARG A 13 10.16 -11.14 3.94
CA ARG A 13 9.91 -12.34 4.75
C ARG A 13 11.23 -12.99 5.14
N PRO A 14 11.44 -13.30 6.44
CA PRO A 14 12.61 -14.05 6.89
C PRO A 14 12.74 -15.41 6.20
N ALA A 15 13.97 -15.92 6.08
CA ALA A 15 14.22 -17.21 5.41
C ALA A 15 13.44 -18.36 6.06
N ALA A 16 13.39 -18.40 7.40
CA ALA A 16 12.65 -19.40 8.15
C ALA A 16 11.14 -19.39 7.84
N LEU A 17 10.52 -18.20 7.73
CA LEU A 17 9.12 -18.10 7.36
C LEU A 17 8.86 -18.57 5.93
N ARG A 18 9.76 -18.24 5.00
CA ARG A 18 9.64 -18.72 3.61
C ARG A 18 9.80 -20.24 3.51
N GLU A 19 10.64 -20.83 4.35
CA GLU A 19 10.79 -22.29 4.48
C GLU A 19 9.51 -22.92 5.02
N ALA A 20 8.99 -22.42 6.15
CA ALA A 20 7.75 -22.91 6.74
C ALA A 20 6.57 -22.86 5.75
N ARG A 21 6.45 -21.80 4.93
CA ARG A 21 5.43 -21.71 3.89
C ARG A 21 5.59 -22.75 2.78
N ARG A 22 6.84 -23.06 2.36
CA ARG A 22 7.09 -24.15 1.41
C ARG A 22 6.74 -25.51 1.99
N ASP A 23 7.10 -25.76 3.25
CA ASP A 23 6.82 -27.01 3.94
C ASP A 23 5.31 -27.22 4.13
N PHE A 24 4.59 -26.15 4.46
CA PHE A 24 3.13 -26.19 4.54
C PHE A 24 2.50 -26.49 3.17
N ALA A 25 2.95 -25.82 2.12
CA ALA A 25 2.47 -26.07 0.76
C ALA A 25 2.78 -27.49 0.26
N ALA A 26 3.87 -28.11 0.76
CA ALA A 26 4.23 -29.50 0.50
C ALA A 26 3.50 -30.50 1.44
N GLY A 27 2.71 -30.04 2.41
CA GLY A 27 2.05 -30.89 3.40
C GLY A 27 2.99 -31.48 4.45
N ALA A 28 4.22 -30.92 4.61
CA ALA A 28 5.22 -31.39 5.56
C ALA A 28 4.99 -30.87 6.99
N ILE A 29 4.29 -29.73 7.13
CA ILE A 29 3.84 -29.17 8.40
C ILE A 29 2.35 -28.83 8.32
N ASP A 30 1.69 -28.72 9.48
CA ASP A 30 0.30 -28.33 9.60
C ASP A 30 0.12 -26.80 9.70
N ALA A 31 -1.15 -26.35 9.71
CA ALA A 31 -1.48 -24.92 9.77
C ALA A 31 -1.10 -24.28 11.12
N GLU A 32 -1.10 -25.05 12.22
CA GLU A 32 -0.71 -24.54 13.54
C GLU A 32 0.79 -24.25 13.58
N THR A 33 1.61 -25.14 13.02
CA THR A 33 3.06 -24.94 12.88
C THR A 33 3.40 -23.76 11.99
N LEU A 34 2.70 -23.59 10.86
CA LEU A 34 2.87 -22.40 10.01
C LEU A 34 2.50 -21.13 10.78
N ARG A 35 1.36 -21.13 11.48
CA ARG A 35 0.91 -19.97 12.25
C ARG A 35 1.94 -19.57 13.32
N ALA A 36 2.52 -20.53 14.02
CA ALA A 36 3.58 -20.25 15.00
C ALA A 36 4.81 -19.60 14.35
N ALA A 37 5.23 -20.07 13.17
CA ALA A 37 6.33 -19.46 12.43
C ALA A 37 6.01 -18.03 11.94
N GLU A 38 4.76 -17.77 11.56
CA GLU A 38 4.28 -16.43 11.21
C GLU A 38 4.29 -15.51 12.44
N ASP A 39 3.79 -15.96 13.56
CA ASP A 39 3.74 -15.21 14.82
C ASP A 39 5.16 -14.83 15.28
N ASP A 40 6.09 -15.77 15.27
CA ASP A 40 7.51 -15.53 15.61
C ASP A 40 8.15 -14.49 14.69
N ALA A 41 7.87 -14.56 13.38
CA ALA A 41 8.39 -13.63 12.41
C ALA A 41 7.82 -12.21 12.63
N VAL A 42 6.51 -12.07 12.90
CA VAL A 42 5.87 -10.79 13.21
C VAL A 42 6.45 -10.19 14.48
N LEU A 43 6.60 -10.97 15.55
CA LEU A 43 7.20 -10.51 16.82
C LEU A 43 8.64 -10.04 16.62
N ALA A 44 9.43 -10.74 15.80
CA ALA A 44 10.79 -10.30 15.47
C ALA A 44 10.80 -8.98 14.68
N ALA A 45 9.87 -8.82 13.72
CA ALA A 45 9.74 -7.59 12.97
C ALA A 45 9.29 -6.41 13.83
N LEU A 46 8.35 -6.60 14.76
CA LEU A 46 7.92 -5.56 15.70
C LEU A 46 9.09 -5.10 16.58
N ARG A 47 9.87 -6.04 17.15
CA ARG A 47 11.07 -5.70 17.92
C ARG A 47 12.11 -4.92 17.12
N ALA A 48 12.30 -5.27 15.84
CA ALA A 48 13.24 -4.56 14.97
C ALA A 48 12.76 -3.14 14.65
N GLN A 49 11.48 -2.96 14.39
CA GLN A 49 10.86 -1.64 14.14
C GLN A 49 10.92 -0.75 15.40
N ASP A 50 10.62 -1.31 16.57
CA ASP A 50 10.76 -0.65 17.87
C ASP A 50 12.20 -0.19 18.15
N ALA A 51 13.18 -1.05 17.92
CA ALA A 51 14.60 -0.73 18.13
C ALA A 51 15.09 0.40 17.22
N ILE A 52 14.49 0.57 16.04
CA ILE A 52 14.75 1.67 15.11
C ILE A 52 14.06 2.96 15.58
N GLY A 53 12.94 2.87 16.29
CA GLY A 53 12.17 4.02 16.77
C GLY A 53 11.25 4.60 15.69
N ILE A 54 10.70 3.77 14.79
CA ILE A 54 9.69 4.21 13.82
C ILE A 54 8.36 4.50 14.53
N ASP A 55 7.65 5.54 14.12
CA ASP A 55 6.45 6.00 14.86
C ASP A 55 5.22 5.11 14.67
N VAL A 56 5.14 4.40 13.53
CA VAL A 56 4.02 3.50 13.20
C VAL A 56 4.57 2.19 12.67
N VAL A 57 4.22 1.08 13.34
CA VAL A 57 4.68 -0.27 12.98
C VAL A 57 3.61 -1.05 12.22
N THR A 58 4.03 -2.15 11.55
CA THR A 58 3.13 -3.13 10.94
C THR A 58 3.57 -4.55 11.28
N ASP A 59 2.76 -5.54 10.99
CA ASP A 59 3.11 -6.96 11.03
C ASP A 59 4.01 -7.42 9.86
N GLY A 60 4.40 -6.49 8.98
CA GLY A 60 5.15 -6.75 7.75
C GLY A 60 4.34 -7.48 6.67
N GLU A 61 3.04 -7.63 6.86
CA GLU A 61 2.14 -8.41 6.00
C GLU A 61 2.61 -9.88 5.86
N PHE A 62 3.22 -10.41 6.90
CA PHE A 62 3.88 -11.72 6.84
C PHE A 62 2.91 -12.88 6.66
N ARG A 63 1.63 -12.71 6.97
CA ARG A 63 0.59 -13.72 6.78
C ARG A 63 -0.03 -13.71 5.38
N ARG A 64 0.22 -12.67 4.58
CA ARG A 64 -0.36 -12.47 3.25
C ARG A 64 0.58 -12.91 2.13
N ALA A 65 0.03 -13.43 1.04
CA ALA A 65 0.78 -13.70 -0.19
C ALA A 65 1.15 -12.39 -0.93
N ASP A 66 0.22 -11.43 -0.96
CA ASP A 66 0.39 -10.03 -1.38
C ASP A 66 -0.68 -9.15 -0.69
N PHE A 67 -0.64 -7.84 -0.89
CA PHE A 67 -1.53 -6.88 -0.22
C PHE A 67 -3.04 -7.08 -0.50
N ARG A 68 -3.41 -7.80 -1.58
CA ARG A 68 -4.80 -8.10 -1.97
C ARG A 68 -5.28 -9.45 -1.45
N ALA A 69 -4.32 -10.32 -1.08
CA ALA A 69 -4.61 -11.73 -0.79
C ALA A 69 -5.58 -11.91 0.39
N GLY A 70 -5.51 -11.06 1.41
CA GLY A 70 -6.44 -11.08 2.55
C GLY A 70 -7.89 -10.88 2.09
N LEU A 71 -8.15 -9.84 1.29
CA LEU A 71 -9.48 -9.59 0.73
C LEU A 71 -9.92 -10.76 -0.16
N ALA A 72 -9.06 -11.23 -1.07
CA ALA A 72 -9.42 -12.30 -1.98
C ALA A 72 -9.74 -13.63 -1.28
N ALA A 73 -9.06 -13.92 -0.17
CA ALA A 73 -9.32 -15.10 0.65
C ALA A 73 -10.60 -14.98 1.51
N ALA A 74 -11.00 -13.75 1.85
CA ALA A 74 -12.17 -13.47 2.69
C ALA A 74 -13.49 -13.40 1.92
N VAL A 75 -13.47 -13.50 0.58
CA VAL A 75 -14.68 -13.42 -0.25
C VAL A 75 -14.82 -14.63 -1.18
N THR A 76 -16.04 -14.92 -1.58
CA THR A 76 -16.36 -15.84 -2.68
C THR A 76 -16.60 -15.05 -3.97
N GLY A 77 -16.79 -15.76 -5.10
CA GLY A 77 -17.09 -15.16 -6.39
C GLY A 77 -15.87 -14.67 -7.18
N LEU A 78 -14.66 -15.01 -6.72
CA LEU A 78 -13.40 -14.68 -7.39
C LEU A 78 -12.65 -15.94 -7.83
N ARG A 79 -12.04 -15.88 -9.02
CA ARG A 79 -11.11 -16.87 -9.55
C ARG A 79 -9.72 -16.27 -9.69
N GLU A 80 -8.73 -16.98 -9.20
CA GLU A 80 -7.32 -16.58 -9.36
C GLU A 80 -6.83 -16.85 -10.78
N GLU A 81 -6.08 -15.91 -11.34
CA GLU A 81 -5.43 -16.01 -12.63
C GLU A 81 -3.98 -15.53 -12.53
N VAL A 82 -3.06 -16.27 -13.15
CA VAL A 82 -1.65 -15.90 -13.26
C VAL A 82 -1.34 -15.63 -14.73
N PHE A 83 -0.74 -14.48 -15.02
CA PHE A 83 -0.41 -14.06 -16.38
C PHE A 83 0.94 -13.34 -16.43
N ASP A 84 1.51 -13.29 -17.61
CA ASP A 84 2.73 -12.52 -17.87
C ASP A 84 2.39 -11.03 -18.04
N SER A 85 3.05 -10.19 -17.28
CA SER A 85 2.88 -8.75 -17.35
C SER A 85 4.22 -8.04 -17.59
N ALA A 86 4.17 -6.96 -18.37
CA ALA A 86 5.34 -6.12 -18.64
C ALA A 86 5.58 -5.15 -17.49
N TRP A 87 6.80 -5.15 -16.98
CA TRP A 87 7.32 -4.26 -15.94
C TRP A 87 8.63 -3.64 -16.45
N ARG A 88 9.20 -2.72 -15.69
CA ARG A 88 10.47 -2.08 -16.02
C ARG A 88 11.47 -2.22 -14.89
N SER A 89 12.73 -2.51 -15.26
CA SER A 89 13.88 -2.52 -14.37
C SER A 89 14.95 -1.63 -14.99
N GLY A 90 15.16 -0.44 -14.40
CA GLY A 90 15.92 0.62 -15.08
C GLY A 90 15.27 0.96 -16.43
N ASP A 91 16.06 1.01 -17.50
CA ASP A 91 15.59 1.31 -18.85
C ASP A 91 15.04 0.08 -19.62
N SER A 92 15.12 -1.11 -19.03
CA SER A 92 14.74 -2.36 -19.68
C SER A 92 13.32 -2.78 -19.31
N GLU A 93 12.60 -3.32 -20.30
CA GLU A 93 11.34 -4.03 -20.04
C GLU A 93 11.66 -5.46 -19.60
N VAL A 94 10.95 -5.90 -18.55
CA VAL A 94 11.04 -7.25 -17.98
C VAL A 94 9.65 -7.87 -17.89
N THR A 95 9.57 -9.17 -18.17
CA THR A 95 8.33 -9.92 -17.99
C THR A 95 8.30 -10.53 -16.61
N VAL A 96 7.20 -10.27 -15.88
CA VAL A 96 6.99 -10.75 -14.52
C VAL A 96 5.69 -11.53 -14.46
N LYS A 97 5.69 -12.66 -13.78
CA LYS A 97 4.46 -13.39 -13.43
C LYS A 97 3.66 -12.55 -12.45
N SER A 98 2.48 -12.14 -12.85
CA SER A 98 1.54 -11.37 -12.03
C SER A 98 0.32 -12.20 -11.74
N ARG A 99 -0.17 -12.04 -10.49
CA ARG A 99 -1.42 -12.64 -10.02
C ARG A 99 -2.53 -11.61 -10.07
N VAL A 100 -3.72 -12.04 -10.46
CA VAL A 100 -4.94 -11.25 -10.36
C VAL A 100 -6.10 -12.16 -10.00
N TRP A 101 -7.10 -11.62 -9.34
CA TRP A 101 -8.39 -12.28 -9.17
C TRP A 101 -9.38 -11.68 -10.16
N ARG A 102 -10.22 -12.54 -10.76
CA ARG A 102 -11.28 -12.16 -11.68
C ARG A 102 -12.62 -12.53 -11.09
N VAL A 103 -13.58 -11.64 -11.24
CA VAL A 103 -14.96 -11.92 -10.83
C VAL A 103 -15.52 -13.01 -11.73
N GLU A 104 -16.05 -14.10 -11.11
CA GLU A 104 -16.74 -15.19 -11.81
C GLU A 104 -18.15 -15.46 -11.24
N GLY A 105 -18.51 -14.78 -10.14
CA GLY A 105 -19.80 -14.90 -9.48
C GLY A 105 -20.08 -13.70 -8.57
N PRO A 106 -21.23 -13.68 -7.88
CA PRO A 106 -21.50 -12.66 -6.87
C PRO A 106 -20.42 -12.65 -5.78
N VAL A 107 -19.82 -11.48 -5.55
CA VAL A 107 -18.80 -11.32 -4.50
C VAL A 107 -19.48 -11.18 -3.15
N THR A 108 -19.17 -12.11 -2.24
CA THR A 108 -19.76 -12.14 -0.89
C THR A 108 -18.66 -12.40 0.13
N GLN A 109 -18.61 -11.59 1.19
CA GLN A 109 -17.69 -11.80 2.29
C GLN A 109 -18.08 -13.04 3.11
N THR A 110 -17.11 -13.88 3.42
CA THR A 110 -17.28 -15.13 4.17
C THR A 110 -16.43 -15.21 5.42
N ALA A 111 -15.44 -14.32 5.56
CA ALA A 111 -14.55 -14.23 6.70
C ALA A 111 -14.06 -12.78 6.90
N PRO A 112 -13.56 -12.41 8.09
CA PRO A 112 -12.83 -11.17 8.29
C PRO A 112 -11.60 -11.10 7.38
N ILE A 113 -11.25 -9.87 6.94
CA ILE A 113 -10.11 -9.67 6.02
C ILE A 113 -8.80 -9.53 6.79
N ALA A 114 -8.79 -8.75 7.88
CA ALA A 114 -7.59 -8.39 8.63
C ALA A 114 -7.77 -8.42 10.15
N ALA A 115 -8.89 -8.92 10.68
CA ALA A 115 -9.16 -8.93 12.12
C ALA A 115 -8.12 -9.71 12.94
N ASP A 116 -7.63 -10.85 12.42
CA ASP A 116 -6.58 -11.65 13.10
C ASP A 116 -5.25 -10.90 13.20
N GLU A 117 -4.88 -10.18 12.14
CA GLU A 117 -3.67 -9.35 12.10
C GLU A 117 -3.80 -8.18 13.07
N ALA A 118 -4.96 -7.52 13.06
CA ALA A 118 -5.28 -6.42 13.96
C ALA A 118 -5.23 -6.84 15.44
N ALA A 119 -5.86 -7.95 15.79
CA ALA A 119 -5.86 -8.49 17.15
C ALA A 119 -4.44 -8.85 17.63
N PHE A 120 -3.63 -9.43 16.74
CA PHE A 120 -2.24 -9.76 17.04
C PHE A 120 -1.40 -8.51 17.26
N LEU A 121 -1.54 -7.50 16.40
CA LEU A 121 -0.85 -6.22 16.56
C LEU A 121 -1.30 -5.48 17.82
N ALA A 122 -2.59 -5.42 18.12
CA ALA A 122 -3.12 -4.80 19.33
C ALA A 122 -2.56 -5.43 20.63
N SER A 123 -2.25 -6.73 20.58
CA SER A 123 -1.71 -7.46 21.73
C SER A 123 -0.19 -7.35 21.87
N ASN A 124 0.55 -7.00 20.82
CA ASN A 124 2.01 -7.14 20.78
C ASN A 124 2.76 -5.86 20.37
N ALA A 125 2.10 -4.87 19.77
CA ALA A 125 2.76 -3.61 19.40
C ALA A 125 2.90 -2.70 20.62
N SER A 126 4.08 -2.11 20.79
CA SER A 126 4.41 -1.16 21.88
C SER A 126 4.16 0.30 21.49
N VAL A 127 4.03 0.58 20.20
CA VAL A 127 3.77 1.88 19.58
C VAL A 127 2.56 1.77 18.67
N PRO A 128 1.98 2.88 18.19
CA PRO A 128 0.88 2.82 17.23
C PRO A 128 1.20 1.93 16.03
N PHE A 129 0.22 1.15 15.62
CA PHE A 129 0.32 0.26 14.47
C PHE A 129 -0.71 0.58 13.40
N LYS A 130 -0.48 0.12 12.18
CA LYS A 130 -1.46 0.23 11.11
C LYS A 130 -1.79 -1.11 10.46
N VAL A 131 -3.02 -1.18 9.96
CA VAL A 131 -3.52 -2.25 9.12
C VAL A 131 -3.70 -1.73 7.70
N THR A 132 -3.26 -2.51 6.71
CA THR A 132 -3.36 -2.15 5.29
C THR A 132 -4.47 -2.95 4.62
N LEU A 133 -5.27 -2.30 3.78
CA LEU A 133 -6.32 -2.91 2.96
C LEU A 133 -6.21 -2.39 1.52
N PRO A 134 -6.52 -3.21 0.50
CA PRO A 134 -6.62 -2.68 -0.85
C PRO A 134 -7.83 -1.76 -0.97
N SER A 135 -7.74 -0.68 -1.78
CA SER A 135 -8.88 0.21 -1.96
C SER A 135 -9.97 -0.39 -2.85
N PRO A 136 -11.25 -0.03 -2.64
CA PRO A 136 -12.36 -0.56 -3.41
C PRO A 136 -12.28 -0.19 -4.90
N GLY A 137 -11.84 1.04 -5.20
CA GLY A 137 -11.68 1.48 -6.58
C GLY A 137 -10.61 0.69 -7.34
N TYR A 138 -9.50 0.38 -6.67
CA TYR A 138 -8.45 -0.44 -7.25
C TYR A 138 -8.89 -1.88 -7.50
N VAL A 139 -9.47 -2.56 -6.51
CA VAL A 139 -9.86 -3.96 -6.66
C VAL A 139 -10.99 -4.12 -7.65
N ALA A 140 -11.95 -3.21 -7.71
CA ALA A 140 -13.02 -3.24 -8.70
C ALA A 140 -12.49 -3.12 -10.13
N GLU A 141 -11.63 -2.13 -10.40
CA GLU A 141 -11.01 -1.97 -11.73
C GLU A 141 -10.14 -3.16 -12.10
N ARG A 142 -9.45 -3.75 -11.14
CA ARG A 142 -8.50 -4.84 -11.37
C ARG A 142 -9.15 -6.19 -11.52
N PHE A 143 -10.27 -6.45 -10.81
CA PHE A 143 -10.93 -7.76 -10.77
C PHE A 143 -12.07 -7.87 -11.78
N PHE A 144 -12.61 -6.75 -12.24
CA PHE A 144 -13.65 -6.74 -13.27
C PHE A 144 -13.12 -7.30 -14.60
N ASP A 145 -13.88 -8.21 -15.20
CA ASP A 145 -13.59 -8.76 -16.51
C ASP A 145 -14.89 -8.80 -17.36
N PRO A 146 -15.02 -7.92 -18.35
CA PRO A 146 -16.23 -7.87 -19.20
C PRO A 146 -16.40 -9.08 -20.11
N GLY A 147 -15.35 -9.91 -20.28
CA GLY A 147 -15.37 -11.10 -21.14
C GLY A 147 -15.84 -12.38 -20.46
N THR A 148 -15.94 -12.40 -19.14
CA THR A 148 -16.44 -13.54 -18.36
C THR A 148 -17.88 -13.29 -17.89
N TYR A 149 -18.56 -14.34 -17.40
CA TYR A 149 -19.85 -14.17 -16.74
C TYR A 149 -19.71 -13.15 -15.62
N ALA A 150 -20.27 -11.99 -15.84
CA ALA A 150 -20.20 -10.90 -14.87
C ALA A 150 -21.59 -10.73 -14.21
N PRO A 151 -21.72 -11.01 -12.91
CA PRO A 151 -22.93 -10.64 -12.16
C PRO A 151 -23.03 -9.12 -12.00
N TYR A 152 -22.05 -8.38 -12.49
CA TYR A 152 -21.94 -6.91 -12.43
C TYR A 152 -21.89 -6.32 -13.84
N ALA A 153 -22.72 -5.32 -14.11
CA ALA A 153 -22.79 -4.68 -15.42
C ALA A 153 -21.62 -3.70 -15.68
N SER A 154 -20.91 -3.28 -14.62
CA SER A 154 -19.84 -2.31 -14.71
C SER A 154 -18.85 -2.41 -13.56
N VAL A 155 -17.68 -1.77 -13.72
CA VAL A 155 -16.70 -1.57 -12.65
C VAL A 155 -17.33 -0.82 -11.47
N ALA A 156 -18.15 0.18 -11.73
CA ALA A 156 -18.80 0.97 -10.70
C ALA A 156 -19.73 0.12 -9.82
N GLU A 157 -20.55 -0.77 -10.41
CA GLU A 157 -21.42 -1.68 -9.67
C GLU A 157 -20.60 -2.68 -8.82
N LEU A 158 -19.51 -3.20 -9.35
CA LEU A 158 -18.58 -4.04 -8.58
C LEU A 158 -17.94 -3.26 -7.43
N ALA A 159 -17.58 -1.98 -7.69
CA ALA A 159 -16.99 -1.11 -6.68
C ALA A 159 -17.93 -0.88 -5.49
N GLU A 160 -19.24 -0.70 -5.70
CA GLU A 160 -20.24 -0.59 -4.63
C GLU A 160 -20.23 -1.81 -3.71
N THR A 161 -20.03 -3.01 -4.26
CA THR A 161 -19.91 -4.24 -3.48
C THR A 161 -18.65 -4.20 -2.59
N PHE A 162 -17.51 -3.79 -3.13
CA PHE A 162 -16.28 -3.69 -2.34
C PHE A 162 -16.30 -2.53 -1.34
N VAL A 163 -16.98 -1.41 -1.65
CA VAL A 163 -17.20 -0.31 -0.69
C VAL A 163 -17.93 -0.84 0.55
N ARG A 164 -18.99 -1.62 0.37
CA ARG A 164 -19.73 -2.21 1.49
C ARG A 164 -18.87 -3.19 2.28
N ILE A 165 -18.21 -4.16 1.60
CA ILE A 165 -17.39 -5.18 2.25
C ILE A 165 -16.24 -4.53 3.05
N LEU A 166 -15.53 -3.59 2.46
CA LEU A 166 -14.41 -2.90 3.14
C LEU A 166 -14.90 -1.92 4.20
N GLY A 167 -16.08 -1.33 4.04
CA GLY A 167 -16.70 -0.50 5.06
C GLY A 167 -17.04 -1.29 6.32
N ASP A 168 -17.67 -2.45 6.16
CA ASP A 168 -17.97 -3.37 7.26
C ASP A 168 -16.69 -3.86 7.96
N GLU A 169 -15.66 -4.20 7.18
CA GLU A 169 -14.35 -4.60 7.72
C GLU A 169 -13.69 -3.46 8.52
N ILE A 170 -13.64 -2.25 7.98
CA ILE A 170 -13.04 -1.09 8.67
C ILE A 170 -13.80 -0.78 9.95
N ALA A 171 -15.13 -0.86 9.95
CA ALA A 171 -15.93 -0.67 11.16
C ALA A 171 -15.53 -1.69 12.24
N ALA A 172 -15.39 -2.97 11.88
CA ALA A 172 -14.94 -4.00 12.80
C ALA A 172 -13.49 -3.77 13.30
N LEU A 173 -12.58 -3.32 12.44
CA LEU A 173 -11.21 -2.97 12.84
C LEU A 173 -11.18 -1.79 13.82
N VAL A 174 -12.02 -0.78 13.62
CA VAL A 174 -12.15 0.38 14.53
C VAL A 174 -12.69 -0.08 15.90
N GLU A 175 -13.68 -0.98 15.93
CA GLU A 175 -14.17 -1.58 17.18
C GLU A 175 -13.10 -2.39 17.92
N LEU A 176 -12.17 -3.03 17.19
CA LEU A 176 -10.97 -3.69 17.76
C LEU A 176 -9.91 -2.70 18.24
N GLY A 177 -10.11 -1.40 18.07
CA GLY A 177 -9.18 -0.35 18.51
C GLY A 177 -7.98 -0.14 17.57
N VAL A 178 -8.09 -0.49 16.28
CA VAL A 178 -7.04 -0.21 15.29
C VAL A 178 -6.84 1.30 15.15
N PRO A 179 -5.65 1.84 15.49
CA PRO A 179 -5.44 3.29 15.51
C PRO A 179 -5.20 3.89 14.12
N TYR A 180 -4.92 3.05 13.10
CA TYR A 180 -4.57 3.52 11.78
C TYR A 180 -4.94 2.49 10.70
N VAL A 181 -5.76 2.88 9.73
CA VAL A 181 -6.12 2.10 8.55
C VAL A 181 -5.58 2.78 7.29
N GLN A 182 -4.81 2.04 6.50
CA GLN A 182 -4.27 2.49 5.22
C GLN A 182 -4.97 1.77 4.07
N LEU A 183 -5.43 2.53 3.08
CA LEU A 183 -5.89 2.01 1.80
C LEU A 183 -4.77 2.05 0.77
N ASP A 184 -4.51 0.94 0.09
CA ASP A 184 -3.50 0.85 -0.96
C ASP A 184 -4.15 0.93 -2.34
N ASN A 185 -3.80 1.96 -3.12
CA ASN A 185 -4.30 2.13 -4.47
C ASN A 185 -3.17 2.47 -5.49
N PRO A 186 -2.41 1.46 -5.94
CA PRO A 186 -1.45 1.66 -7.03
C PRO A 186 -2.12 1.93 -8.38
N GLY A 187 -3.44 1.76 -8.49
CA GLY A 187 -4.20 1.98 -9.72
C GLY A 187 -4.21 3.43 -10.20
N TYR A 188 -4.12 4.39 -9.28
CA TYR A 188 -4.04 5.81 -9.62
C TYR A 188 -2.83 6.13 -10.52
N ALA A 189 -1.73 5.39 -10.38
CA ALA A 189 -0.56 5.58 -11.22
C ALA A 189 -0.81 5.30 -12.72
N THR A 190 -1.84 4.53 -13.07
CA THR A 190 -2.28 4.35 -14.45
C THR A 190 -2.65 5.69 -15.11
N PHE A 191 -3.20 6.61 -14.35
CA PHE A 191 -3.68 7.90 -14.84
C PHE A 191 -2.59 8.97 -14.91
N LEU A 192 -1.46 8.74 -14.27
CA LEU A 192 -0.24 9.57 -14.32
C LEU A 192 0.60 9.26 -15.58
N ASP A 193 0.55 8.01 -16.06
CA ASP A 193 1.39 7.48 -17.14
C ASP A 193 0.65 7.59 -18.50
N GLY A 194 1.15 8.44 -19.39
CA GLY A 194 0.57 8.64 -20.72
C GLY A 194 0.49 7.37 -21.57
N ARG A 195 1.44 6.44 -21.40
CA ARG A 195 1.42 5.13 -22.08
C ARG A 195 0.32 4.24 -21.51
N ALA A 196 0.11 4.26 -20.20
CA ALA A 196 -0.95 3.50 -19.56
C ALA A 196 -2.34 4.05 -19.93
N ARG A 197 -2.51 5.38 -19.98
CA ARG A 197 -3.72 6.03 -20.47
C ARG A 197 -4.03 5.63 -21.92
N THR A 198 -3.03 5.63 -22.81
CA THR A 198 -3.18 5.21 -24.20
C THR A 198 -3.62 3.73 -24.29
N ARG A 199 -3.00 2.83 -23.50
CA ARG A 199 -3.41 1.42 -23.45
C ARG A 199 -4.84 1.24 -22.95
N LEU A 200 -5.27 2.04 -21.97
CA LEU A 200 -6.63 2.00 -21.44
C LEU A 200 -7.64 2.43 -22.50
N SER A 201 -7.35 3.53 -23.23
CA SER A 201 -8.17 4.00 -24.37
C SER A 201 -8.25 2.96 -25.49
N ALA A 202 -7.16 2.28 -25.81
CA ALA A 202 -7.14 1.22 -26.83
C ALA A 202 -8.02 0.01 -26.46
N LYS A 203 -8.31 -0.18 -25.15
CA LYS A 203 -9.26 -1.18 -24.65
C LYS A 203 -10.71 -0.65 -24.59
N GLY A 204 -10.98 0.52 -25.14
CA GLY A 204 -12.32 1.13 -25.17
C GLY A 204 -12.75 1.77 -23.83
N ARG A 205 -11.80 2.00 -22.90
CA ARG A 205 -12.05 2.67 -21.62
C ARG A 205 -11.55 4.11 -21.70
N ASP A 206 -12.40 5.08 -21.37
CA ASP A 206 -12.00 6.48 -21.21
C ASP A 206 -11.19 6.64 -19.90
N PRO A 207 -9.92 7.12 -19.96
CA PRO A 207 -9.07 7.20 -18.77
C PRO A 207 -9.59 8.19 -17.71
N ASP A 208 -10.18 9.32 -18.13
CA ASP A 208 -10.66 10.32 -17.17
C ASP A 208 -11.93 9.84 -16.48
N ARG A 209 -12.79 9.12 -17.19
CA ARG A 209 -13.95 8.47 -16.60
C ARG A 209 -13.52 7.36 -15.63
N ALA A 210 -12.58 6.49 -16.02
CA ALA A 210 -12.08 5.42 -15.18
C ALA A 210 -11.41 5.94 -13.90
N PHE A 211 -10.67 7.06 -14.01
CA PHE A 211 -10.11 7.77 -12.85
C PHE A 211 -11.21 8.22 -11.88
N ARG A 212 -12.25 8.89 -12.38
CA ARG A 212 -13.35 9.38 -11.54
C ARG A 212 -14.19 8.25 -10.93
N GLU A 213 -14.40 7.16 -11.66
CA GLU A 213 -15.07 5.96 -11.13
C GLU A 213 -14.26 5.36 -9.95
N MET A 214 -12.95 5.24 -10.09
CA MET A 214 -12.05 4.77 -9.01
C MET A 214 -12.07 5.71 -7.80
N LEU A 215 -11.95 7.01 -8.06
CA LEU A 215 -11.96 8.05 -7.02
C LEU A 215 -13.29 8.08 -6.26
N ALA A 216 -14.41 7.95 -6.97
CA ALA A 216 -15.74 7.93 -6.38
C ALA A 216 -15.92 6.72 -5.42
N ALA A 217 -15.40 5.54 -5.79
CA ALA A 217 -15.46 4.36 -4.93
C ALA A 217 -14.62 4.53 -3.64
N ASP A 218 -13.38 5.02 -3.77
CA ASP A 218 -12.52 5.24 -2.62
C ASP A 218 -13.09 6.34 -1.70
N ARG A 219 -13.64 7.39 -2.28
CA ARG A 219 -14.32 8.45 -1.55
C ARG A 219 -15.55 7.92 -0.80
N ALA A 220 -16.41 7.14 -1.47
CA ALA A 220 -17.61 6.58 -0.86
C ALA A 220 -17.27 5.71 0.35
N LEU A 221 -16.21 4.89 0.27
CA LEU A 221 -15.70 4.13 1.42
C LEU A 221 -15.26 5.07 2.54
N LEU A 222 -14.39 6.03 2.25
CA LEU A 222 -13.81 6.93 3.25
C LEU A 222 -14.85 7.87 3.91
N GLU A 223 -15.95 8.17 3.23
CA GLU A 223 -17.09 8.92 3.78
C GLU A 223 -17.99 8.04 4.67
N SER A 224 -17.97 6.72 4.49
CA SER A 224 -18.80 5.77 5.25
C SER A 224 -18.18 5.24 6.54
N VAL A 225 -16.84 5.36 6.69
CA VAL A 225 -16.14 4.79 7.85
C VAL A 225 -16.30 5.62 9.14
N PRO A 226 -16.29 4.97 10.33
CA PRO A 226 -16.39 5.66 11.62
C PRO A 226 -15.24 6.67 11.84
N ARG A 227 -15.56 7.88 12.33
CA ARG A 227 -14.60 8.96 12.64
C ARG A 227 -14.47 9.29 14.13
N GLU A 228 -15.36 8.75 14.95
CA GLU A 228 -15.49 9.12 16.37
C GLU A 228 -14.38 8.58 17.26
N HIS A 229 -13.68 7.53 16.81
CA HIS A 229 -12.71 6.80 17.64
C HIS A 229 -11.26 7.26 17.47
N GLY A 230 -11.02 8.32 16.68
CA GLY A 230 -9.66 8.86 16.47
C GLY A 230 -8.75 8.00 15.59
N THR A 231 -9.31 7.04 14.84
CA THR A 231 -8.57 6.24 13.87
C THR A 231 -8.07 7.13 12.73
N THR A 232 -6.79 7.02 12.41
CA THR A 232 -6.17 7.68 11.26
C THR A 232 -6.50 6.93 9.98
N TYR A 233 -6.93 7.61 8.94
CA TYR A 233 -7.16 7.04 7.62
C TYR A 233 -6.14 7.57 6.62
N ALA A 234 -5.55 6.66 5.85
CA ALA A 234 -4.55 7.03 4.85
C ALA A 234 -4.82 6.38 3.49
N LEU A 235 -4.34 7.05 2.44
CA LEU A 235 -4.24 6.48 1.12
C LEU A 235 -2.78 6.41 0.69
N HIS A 236 -2.34 5.22 0.23
CA HIS A 236 -1.03 5.03 -0.39
C HIS A 236 -1.17 4.92 -1.91
N VAL A 237 -0.36 5.70 -2.62
CA VAL A 237 -0.27 5.71 -4.08
C VAL A 237 1.18 5.52 -4.51
N CYS A 238 1.48 4.37 -5.11
CA CYS A 238 2.78 4.09 -5.70
C CYS A 238 2.67 3.82 -7.21
N ARG A 239 3.83 3.69 -7.87
CA ARG A 239 3.93 3.41 -9.31
C ARG A 239 4.23 1.94 -9.63
N GLY A 240 3.97 1.08 -8.64
CA GLY A 240 4.23 -0.35 -8.68
C GLY A 240 5.63 -0.71 -8.16
N ASN A 241 5.66 -1.82 -7.45
CA ASN A 241 6.89 -2.49 -7.05
C ASN A 241 6.66 -4.01 -7.16
N ASN A 242 7.33 -4.66 -8.08
CA ASN A 242 7.29 -6.11 -8.21
C ASN A 242 8.71 -6.63 -8.44
N ALA A 243 9.27 -7.30 -7.45
CA ALA A 243 10.65 -7.77 -7.47
C ALA A 243 11.64 -6.64 -7.85
N SER A 244 11.46 -5.45 -7.24
CA SER A 244 12.23 -4.22 -7.51
C SER A 244 12.00 -3.59 -8.89
N SER A 245 11.07 -4.12 -9.70
CA SER A 245 10.63 -3.52 -10.96
C SER A 245 9.44 -2.58 -10.74
N TRP A 246 9.29 -1.60 -11.61
CA TRP A 246 8.21 -0.61 -11.57
C TRP A 246 7.32 -0.71 -12.81
N GLN A 247 6.10 -0.19 -12.77
CA GLN A 247 5.13 -0.30 -13.86
C GLN A 247 4.77 1.04 -14.51
N HIS A 248 4.69 2.11 -13.73
CA HIS A 248 4.23 3.43 -14.17
C HIS A 248 5.26 4.52 -13.93
N GLU A 249 5.15 5.59 -14.70
CA GLU A 249 5.90 6.85 -14.52
C GLU A 249 4.95 8.04 -14.71
N GLY A 250 5.38 9.23 -14.30
CA GLY A 250 4.62 10.47 -14.39
C GLY A 250 4.48 11.16 -13.04
N ASP A 251 4.42 12.49 -13.06
CA ASP A 251 4.15 13.30 -11.88
C ASP A 251 2.67 13.23 -11.46
N TYR A 252 2.35 13.75 -10.28
CA TYR A 252 0.96 13.78 -9.79
C TYR A 252 0.14 14.96 -10.34
N ASP A 253 0.77 15.99 -10.91
CA ASP A 253 0.11 17.24 -11.32
C ASP A 253 -1.18 17.04 -12.13
N PRO A 254 -1.25 16.09 -13.09
CA PRO A 254 -2.48 15.90 -13.89
C PRO A 254 -3.73 15.51 -13.10
N VAL A 255 -3.57 14.93 -11.91
CA VAL A 255 -4.69 14.45 -11.11
C VAL A 255 -4.68 14.97 -9.66
N ALA A 256 -3.63 15.69 -9.25
CA ALA A 256 -3.39 16.03 -7.86
C ALA A 256 -4.52 16.84 -7.22
N GLU A 257 -5.05 17.85 -7.93
CA GLU A 257 -6.12 18.69 -7.42
C GLU A 257 -7.39 17.86 -7.11
N GLU A 258 -7.77 16.99 -8.06
CA GLU A 258 -8.95 16.14 -7.89
C GLU A 258 -8.69 15.00 -6.91
N LEU A 259 -7.53 14.29 -7.01
CA LEU A 259 -7.19 13.16 -6.17
C LEU A 259 -7.00 13.56 -4.70
N PHE A 260 -6.15 14.57 -4.45
CA PHE A 260 -5.83 14.95 -3.07
C PHE A 260 -6.99 15.73 -2.42
N GLY A 261 -7.68 16.57 -3.19
CA GLY A 261 -8.77 17.42 -2.69
C GLY A 261 -10.09 16.70 -2.44
N SER A 262 -10.32 15.53 -3.06
CA SER A 262 -11.60 14.81 -2.99
C SER A 262 -11.69 13.77 -1.89
N LEU A 263 -10.55 13.26 -1.41
CA LEU A 263 -10.53 12.14 -0.46
C LEU A 263 -10.41 12.64 0.99
N PRO A 264 -11.34 12.28 1.88
CA PRO A 264 -11.30 12.67 3.28
C PRO A 264 -10.32 11.76 4.05
N VAL A 265 -9.02 11.87 3.74
CA VAL A 265 -7.93 11.16 4.42
C VAL A 265 -7.11 12.07 5.31
N ASP A 266 -6.56 11.50 6.38
CA ASP A 266 -5.67 12.21 7.29
C ASP A 266 -4.23 12.22 6.76
N ARG A 267 -3.88 11.22 5.93
CA ARG A 267 -2.52 11.05 5.41
C ARG A 267 -2.53 10.56 3.96
N LEU A 268 -1.62 11.10 3.15
CA LEU A 268 -1.34 10.68 1.77
C LEU A 268 0.09 10.16 1.69
N LEU A 269 0.28 8.86 1.46
CA LEU A 269 1.59 8.27 1.24
C LEU A 269 1.90 8.26 -0.25
N LEU A 270 2.87 9.07 -0.66
CA LEU A 270 3.14 9.39 -2.06
C LEU A 270 4.56 8.97 -2.45
N GLU A 271 4.71 8.23 -3.55
CA GLU A 271 6.01 7.81 -4.09
C GLU A 271 6.78 8.98 -4.68
N TYR A 272 8.01 9.19 -4.17
CA TYR A 272 8.94 10.23 -4.61
C TYR A 272 10.41 9.79 -4.54
N ASP A 273 10.70 8.49 -4.69
CA ASP A 273 12.04 7.94 -4.51
C ASP A 273 13.01 8.30 -5.66
N ASP A 274 12.50 8.59 -6.84
CA ASP A 274 13.31 8.96 -8.01
C ASP A 274 12.63 9.98 -8.94
N GLU A 275 13.29 10.29 -10.06
CA GLU A 275 12.87 11.32 -11.01
C GLU A 275 11.56 11.00 -11.74
N ARG A 276 11.14 9.72 -11.81
CA ARG A 276 9.88 9.31 -12.46
C ARG A 276 8.65 9.89 -11.76
N SER A 277 8.80 10.29 -10.52
CA SER A 277 7.72 10.83 -9.68
C SER A 277 7.48 12.33 -9.89
N GLY A 278 8.33 13.03 -10.65
CA GLY A 278 8.23 14.47 -10.85
C GLY A 278 8.65 15.30 -9.64
N GLY A 279 8.14 16.53 -9.58
CA GLY A 279 8.42 17.51 -8.53
C GLY A 279 7.39 17.46 -7.38
N PHE A 280 7.51 18.43 -6.47
CA PHE A 280 6.66 18.56 -5.29
C PHE A 280 5.56 19.60 -5.44
N GLU A 281 5.43 20.22 -6.62
CA GLU A 281 4.50 21.32 -6.90
C GLU A 281 3.05 20.95 -6.60
N CYS A 282 2.69 19.69 -6.84
CA CYS A 282 1.36 19.16 -6.59
C CYS A 282 0.97 19.12 -5.10
N LEU A 283 1.94 19.18 -4.17
CA LEU A 283 1.67 19.19 -2.73
C LEU A 283 0.85 20.43 -2.29
N ARG A 284 0.80 21.49 -3.09
CA ARG A 284 -0.08 22.66 -2.86
C ARG A 284 -1.56 22.30 -2.83
N PHE A 285 -1.94 21.18 -3.43
CA PHE A 285 -3.33 20.69 -3.47
C PHE A 285 -3.70 19.77 -2.29
N VAL A 286 -2.73 19.41 -1.43
CA VAL A 286 -3.02 18.61 -0.23
C VAL A 286 -3.86 19.45 0.73
N PRO A 287 -5.07 18.99 1.13
CA PRO A 287 -5.98 19.77 1.97
C PRO A 287 -5.38 20.14 3.33
N ALA A 288 -5.79 21.26 3.89
CA ALA A 288 -5.46 21.62 5.27
C ALA A 288 -5.89 20.51 6.23
N GLY A 289 -5.00 20.11 7.14
CA GLY A 289 -5.25 18.99 8.07
C GLY A 289 -4.76 17.63 7.58
N THR A 290 -4.47 17.46 6.29
CA THR A 290 -3.88 16.22 5.74
C THR A 290 -2.35 16.30 5.74
N VAL A 291 -1.68 15.21 6.14
CA VAL A 291 -0.23 15.06 6.12
C VAL A 291 0.21 14.38 4.83
N ALA A 292 1.18 14.96 4.12
CA ALA A 292 1.86 14.32 3.00
C ALA A 292 3.05 13.49 3.53
N VAL A 293 2.95 12.19 3.42
CA VAL A 293 4.01 11.24 3.77
C VAL A 293 4.83 10.98 2.52
N LEU A 294 6.05 11.53 2.50
CA LEU A 294 6.89 11.49 1.32
C LEU A 294 7.70 10.18 1.28
N GLY A 295 7.40 9.34 0.33
CA GLY A 295 8.13 8.11 0.02
C GLY A 295 9.44 8.40 -0.70
N LEU A 296 10.41 8.98 0.01
CA LEU A 296 11.72 9.39 -0.55
C LEU A 296 12.75 8.27 -0.56
N ILE A 297 12.47 7.16 0.10
CA ILE A 297 13.40 6.03 0.26
C ILE A 297 12.97 4.91 -0.66
N SER A 298 13.88 4.49 -1.56
CA SER A 298 13.57 3.46 -2.54
C SER A 298 13.59 2.06 -1.92
N THR A 299 12.55 1.26 -2.18
CA THR A 299 12.53 -0.17 -1.88
C THR A 299 12.94 -1.03 -3.09
N LYS A 300 13.42 -0.40 -4.17
CA LYS A 300 13.82 -1.06 -5.42
C LYS A 300 15.33 -1.25 -5.55
N VAL A 301 16.12 -0.48 -4.79
CA VAL A 301 17.59 -0.51 -4.82
C VAL A 301 18.17 -0.75 -3.43
N ALA A 302 19.27 -1.50 -3.34
CA ALA A 302 19.91 -1.83 -2.06
C ALA A 302 20.63 -0.65 -1.40
N THR A 303 21.02 0.36 -2.18
CA THR A 303 21.73 1.54 -1.65
C THR A 303 20.88 2.29 -0.63
N VAL A 304 21.41 2.50 0.56
CA VAL A 304 20.78 3.31 1.61
C VAL A 304 20.96 4.78 1.26
N GLU A 305 19.91 5.55 1.36
CA GLU A 305 19.87 6.97 1.04
C GLU A 305 20.71 7.81 2.03
N SER A 306 21.29 8.88 1.55
CA SER A 306 22.01 9.82 2.40
C SER A 306 21.03 10.71 3.18
N PRO A 307 21.15 10.83 4.52
CA PRO A 307 20.35 11.78 5.29
C PRO A 307 20.39 13.21 4.74
N THR A 308 21.55 13.66 4.25
CA THR A 308 21.68 14.98 3.62
C THR A 308 20.85 15.13 2.35
N ALA A 309 20.76 14.08 1.53
CA ALA A 309 19.92 14.09 0.33
C ALA A 309 18.43 14.11 0.70
N LEU A 310 18.02 13.33 1.70
CA LEU A 310 16.65 13.29 2.20
C LEU A 310 16.24 14.64 2.82
N LEU A 311 17.09 15.25 3.64
CA LEU A 311 16.86 16.59 4.22
C LEU A 311 16.67 17.65 3.13
N ARG A 312 17.49 17.61 2.07
CA ARG A 312 17.33 18.52 0.93
C ARG A 312 15.97 18.32 0.26
N ARG A 313 15.54 17.07 0.03
CA ARG A 313 14.25 16.75 -0.60
C ARG A 313 13.08 17.20 0.28
N LEU A 314 13.11 16.98 1.59
CA LEU A 314 12.11 17.51 2.53
C LEU A 314 12.08 19.05 2.51
N GLY A 315 13.25 19.70 2.46
CA GLY A 315 13.33 21.15 2.30
C GLY A 315 12.74 21.67 0.98
N GLN A 316 12.90 20.94 -0.12
CA GLN A 316 12.26 21.28 -1.39
C GLN A 316 10.72 21.14 -1.31
N ALA A 317 10.23 20.05 -0.69
CA ALA A 317 8.79 19.84 -0.51
C ALA A 317 8.14 20.92 0.37
N SER A 318 8.87 21.40 1.41
CA SER A 318 8.35 22.44 2.32
C SER A 318 8.19 23.83 1.66
N ALA A 319 8.58 23.99 0.40
CA ALA A 319 8.24 25.18 -0.38
C ALA A 319 6.77 25.19 -0.87
N TYR A 320 6.10 24.04 -0.86
CA TYR A 320 4.74 23.86 -1.38
C TYR A 320 3.71 23.47 -0.33
N ILE A 321 4.17 22.98 0.82
CA ILE A 321 3.32 22.56 1.94
C ILE A 321 4.07 22.84 3.26
N ASP A 322 3.34 23.21 4.30
CA ASP A 322 3.94 23.46 5.62
C ASP A 322 4.70 22.22 6.11
N ALA A 323 5.91 22.44 6.64
CA ALA A 323 6.74 21.34 7.12
C ALA A 323 6.10 20.48 8.20
N ASP A 324 5.22 21.07 9.02
CA ASP A 324 4.45 20.34 10.03
C ASP A 324 3.41 19.38 9.45
N ARG A 325 3.17 19.47 8.15
CA ARG A 325 2.31 18.59 7.39
C ARG A 325 3.09 17.60 6.51
N LEU A 326 4.38 17.43 6.77
CA LEU A 326 5.23 16.44 6.12
C LEU A 326 5.54 15.28 7.07
N ALA A 327 5.74 14.10 6.48
CA ALA A 327 6.32 12.93 7.11
C ALA A 327 7.17 12.17 6.09
N LEU A 328 7.97 11.21 6.53
CA LEU A 328 8.92 10.47 5.71
C LEU A 328 8.64 8.97 5.75
N SER A 329 8.69 8.33 4.59
CA SER A 329 8.55 6.88 4.46
C SER A 329 9.37 6.32 3.29
N PRO A 330 9.53 4.99 3.18
CA PRO A 330 9.81 4.34 1.92
C PRO A 330 8.66 4.55 0.92
N GLN A 331 8.98 4.51 -0.37
CA GLN A 331 8.02 4.81 -1.45
C GLN A 331 6.95 3.74 -1.62
N CYS A 332 7.22 2.50 -1.17
CA CYS A 332 6.31 1.35 -1.23
C CYS A 332 6.69 0.34 -0.14
N GLY A 333 5.95 -0.78 -0.03
CA GLY A 333 6.38 -1.93 0.75
C GLY A 333 7.68 -2.54 0.23
N PHE A 334 8.46 -3.18 1.10
CA PHE A 334 9.71 -3.85 0.72
C PHE A 334 9.50 -5.19 0.02
N ALA A 335 8.35 -5.84 0.20
CA ALA A 335 8.07 -7.14 -0.37
C ALA A 335 6.69 -7.20 -1.02
N THR A 336 6.65 -7.17 -2.33
CA THR A 336 5.40 -7.22 -3.11
C THR A 336 4.71 -8.58 -3.02
N HIS A 337 5.50 -9.67 -2.93
CA HIS A 337 5.02 -11.04 -2.82
C HIS A 337 5.77 -11.80 -1.73
N ALA A 338 5.10 -12.77 -1.11
CA ALA A 338 5.67 -13.57 -0.02
C ALA A 338 6.97 -14.32 -0.42
N ASP A 339 7.05 -14.77 -1.67
CA ASP A 339 8.17 -15.56 -2.21
C ASP A 339 9.01 -14.79 -3.22
N GLY A 340 8.71 -13.49 -3.43
CA GLY A 340 9.35 -12.66 -4.45
C GLY A 340 10.82 -12.36 -4.15
N ALA A 341 11.65 -12.40 -5.18
CA ALA A 341 12.99 -11.85 -5.11
C ALA A 341 12.90 -10.32 -5.01
N ASN A 342 13.81 -9.73 -4.25
CA ASN A 342 13.95 -8.29 -4.13
C ASN A 342 15.44 -7.93 -4.20
N ALA A 343 15.79 -6.81 -4.82
CA ALA A 343 17.16 -6.31 -4.85
C ALA A 343 17.64 -5.81 -3.47
N VAL A 344 16.70 -5.54 -2.54
CA VAL A 344 16.98 -5.10 -1.18
C VAL A 344 17.07 -6.33 -0.27
N ALA A 345 18.17 -6.47 0.47
CA ALA A 345 18.32 -7.48 1.51
C ALA A 345 17.70 -6.98 2.84
N THR A 346 17.45 -7.91 3.77
CA THR A 346 16.83 -7.59 5.06
C THR A 346 17.62 -6.54 5.86
N ASP A 347 18.94 -6.63 5.90
CA ASP A 347 19.77 -5.66 6.60
C ASP A 347 19.66 -4.26 5.97
N ALA A 348 19.64 -4.17 4.65
CA ALA A 348 19.44 -2.92 3.92
C ALA A 348 18.03 -2.36 4.17
N GLN A 349 17.00 -3.19 4.25
CA GLN A 349 15.65 -2.77 4.62
C GLN A 349 15.63 -2.03 5.95
N TYR A 350 16.20 -2.63 7.00
CA TYR A 350 16.21 -1.99 8.32
C TYR A 350 17.15 -0.77 8.40
N ALA A 351 18.27 -0.79 7.68
CA ALA A 351 19.12 0.40 7.54
C ALA A 351 18.39 1.57 6.87
N LYS A 352 17.55 1.30 5.86
CA LYS A 352 16.70 2.30 5.20
C LYS A 352 15.63 2.86 6.14
N LEU A 353 15.01 2.04 6.97
CA LEU A 353 14.08 2.51 8.01
C LEU A 353 14.80 3.36 9.07
N ALA A 354 15.99 2.96 9.49
CA ALA A 354 16.78 3.72 10.45
C ALA A 354 17.19 5.11 9.91
N VAL A 355 17.57 5.19 8.63
CA VAL A 355 17.89 6.49 8.01
C VAL A 355 16.66 7.38 7.86
N ALA A 356 15.46 6.81 7.70
CA ALA A 356 14.21 7.57 7.72
C ALA A 356 14.01 8.25 9.08
N VAL A 357 14.15 7.48 10.17
CA VAL A 357 13.99 7.97 11.54
C VAL A 357 15.05 9.04 11.87
N GLU A 358 16.34 8.77 11.59
CA GLU A 358 17.41 9.75 11.77
C GLU A 358 17.11 11.07 11.02
N THR A 359 16.70 10.95 9.76
CA THR A 359 16.41 12.13 8.94
C THR A 359 15.22 12.92 9.47
N ALA A 360 14.17 12.24 9.89
CA ALA A 360 12.98 12.87 10.45
C ALA A 360 13.31 13.64 11.74
N HIS A 361 14.05 13.04 12.67
CA HIS A 361 14.51 13.72 13.88
C HIS A 361 15.30 14.99 13.54
N ARG A 362 16.25 14.90 12.59
CA ARG A 362 17.05 16.05 12.18
C ARG A 362 16.23 17.15 11.49
N PHE A 363 15.18 16.79 10.77
CA PHE A 363 14.36 17.74 10.05
C PHE A 363 13.30 18.40 10.94
N PHE A 364 12.63 17.64 11.80
CA PHE A 364 11.49 18.12 12.57
C PHE A 364 11.88 18.65 13.96
N ASP A 365 12.88 18.05 14.63
CA ASP A 365 13.30 18.44 15.99
C ASP A 365 14.37 19.55 15.98
N GLY A 366 15.06 19.74 14.86
CA GLY A 366 16.08 20.77 14.67
C GLY A 366 15.55 22.14 14.23
N ARG A 367 14.22 22.34 14.22
CA ARG A 367 13.57 23.59 13.81
C ARG A 367 13.16 24.45 14.98
#